data_440e9377aa43a6a878c95a285d0b9384
#
_entry.id   440e9377aa43a6a878c95a285d0b9384
#
_cell.length_a   1.000
_cell.length_b   1.000
_cell.length_c   1.000
_cell.angle_alpha   90.00
_cell.angle_beta   90.00
_cell.angle_gamma   90.00
#
_symmetry.space_group_name_H-M   'P 1'
#
loop_
_entity.id
_entity.type
_entity.pdbx_description
1 polymer ?
#
loop_
_entity_poly.entity_id
_entity_poly.type
_entity_poly.pdbx_seq_one_letter_code
_entity_poly.pdbx_strand_id
1 'polypeptide(L)'
;MDWQKRTTQMLGRFQPWHERHTELFRSAFHDYGQVIIMLIESDGTAKNPLSVDQRASFIVETLVREGYVYKTDFEIMPVPNIVALSSGKTTYKMTHKSIEDEE
;
A
#
# COMPACT_ATOMS: atom_id res chain seq x y z
N MET A 1 -1.02 3.02 -14.58
CA MET A 1 -2.32 3.06 -13.86
C MET A 1 -3.29 3.94 -14.62
N ASP A 2 -4.52 3.56 -14.61
CA ASP A 2 -5.55 4.35 -15.27
C ASP A 2 -6.40 4.98 -14.16
N TRP A 3 -6.22 6.25 -13.92
CA TRP A 3 -6.87 6.91 -12.79
C TRP A 3 -8.36 7.20 -13.03
N GLN A 4 -8.86 6.87 -14.21
CA GLN A 4 -10.29 6.98 -14.45
C GLN A 4 -11.01 5.69 -14.11
N LYS A 5 -10.28 4.63 -13.82
CA LYS A 5 -10.86 3.37 -13.41
C LYS A 5 -10.89 3.29 -11.89
N ARG A 6 -11.77 2.47 -11.37
CA ARG A 6 -11.77 2.20 -9.95
C ARG A 6 -10.46 1.53 -9.56
N THR A 7 -9.97 1.84 -8.40
CA THR A 7 -8.69 1.34 -7.91
C THR A 7 -8.87 0.90 -6.47
N THR A 8 -8.32 -0.24 -6.11
CA THR A 8 -8.33 -0.66 -4.72
C THR A 8 -7.15 0.01 -4.02
N GLN A 9 -7.39 0.47 -2.80
CA GLN A 9 -6.34 1.07 -2.00
C GLN A 9 -5.92 0.13 -0.90
N MET A 10 -4.63 0.06 -0.65
CA MET A 10 -4.11 -0.62 0.54
C MET A 10 -3.35 0.44 1.33
N LEU A 11 -3.68 0.61 2.59
CA LEU A 11 -3.05 1.62 3.44
C LEU A 11 -2.37 0.94 4.61
N GLY A 12 -1.12 1.25 4.85
CA GLY A 12 -0.43 0.67 5.98
C GLY A 12 1.02 1.07 6.05
N ARG A 13 1.71 0.62 7.09
CA ARG A 13 3.14 0.85 7.23
C ARG A 13 3.95 -0.22 6.53
N PHE A 14 3.44 -1.44 6.50
CA PHE A 14 4.09 -2.57 5.83
C PHE A 14 5.55 -2.70 6.27
N GLN A 15 5.76 -2.97 7.54
CA GLN A 15 7.05 -2.95 8.19
C GLN A 15 7.42 -4.32 8.75
N PRO A 16 7.78 -5.31 7.95
CA PRO A 16 7.81 -5.22 6.49
C PRO A 16 6.53 -5.75 5.84
N TRP A 17 6.51 -5.69 4.55
CA TRP A 17 5.49 -6.37 3.76
C TRP A 17 5.78 -7.87 3.85
N HIS A 18 4.74 -8.68 4.06
CA HIS A 18 4.95 -10.12 4.16
C HIS A 18 3.89 -10.86 3.34
N GLU A 19 3.92 -12.17 3.41
CA GLU A 19 3.10 -13.00 2.54
C GLU A 19 1.60 -12.70 2.65
N ARG A 20 1.13 -12.40 3.81
CA ARG A 20 -0.27 -12.07 3.98
C ARG A 20 -0.63 -10.80 3.23
N HIS A 21 0.27 -9.82 3.16
CA HIS A 21 0.03 -8.60 2.41
C HIS A 21 -0.02 -8.92 0.91
N THR A 22 0.80 -9.85 0.45
CA THR A 22 0.76 -10.26 -0.95
C THR A 22 -0.58 -10.93 -1.27
N GLU A 23 -1.10 -11.70 -0.36
CA GLU A 23 -2.40 -12.35 -0.57
C GLU A 23 -3.50 -11.30 -0.64
N LEU A 24 -3.45 -10.30 0.24
CA LEU A 24 -4.43 -9.22 0.20
C LEU A 24 -4.32 -8.44 -1.11
N PHE A 25 -3.09 -8.24 -1.57
CA PHE A 25 -2.86 -7.55 -2.82
C PHE A 25 -3.48 -8.33 -3.99
N ARG A 26 -3.32 -9.64 -4.02
CA ARG A 26 -3.90 -10.44 -5.10
C ARG A 26 -5.41 -10.29 -5.12
N SER A 27 -6.03 -10.31 -3.97
CA SER A 27 -7.47 -10.12 -3.87
C SER A 27 -7.87 -8.73 -4.32
N ALA A 28 -7.12 -7.71 -3.91
CA ALA A 28 -7.38 -6.33 -4.29
C ALA A 28 -7.23 -6.14 -5.80
N PHE A 29 -6.21 -6.74 -6.37
CA PHE A 29 -5.97 -6.63 -7.79
C PHE A 29 -7.10 -7.30 -8.59
N HIS A 30 -7.59 -8.41 -8.07
CA HIS A 30 -8.66 -9.13 -8.74
C HIS A 30 -9.92 -8.27 -8.85
N ASP A 31 -10.15 -7.40 -7.91
CA ASP A 31 -11.38 -6.60 -7.90
C ASP A 31 -11.42 -5.59 -9.06
N TYR A 32 -10.35 -4.86 -9.29
CA TYR A 32 -10.39 -3.79 -10.28
C TYR A 32 -9.20 -3.78 -11.23
N GLY A 33 -8.28 -4.68 -11.09
CA GLY A 33 -7.13 -4.78 -11.98
C GLY A 33 -6.06 -3.74 -11.77
N GLN A 34 -6.15 -2.97 -10.70
CA GLN A 34 -5.07 -2.06 -10.31
C GLN A 34 -5.21 -1.69 -8.84
N VAL A 35 -4.08 -1.46 -8.19
CA VAL A 35 -4.03 -1.21 -6.76
C VAL A 35 -3.10 -0.05 -6.47
N ILE A 36 -3.49 0.85 -5.57
CA ILE A 36 -2.59 1.86 -5.07
C ILE A 36 -2.24 1.49 -3.64
N ILE A 37 -0.95 1.43 -3.33
CA ILE A 37 -0.47 1.09 -2.01
C ILE A 37 -0.04 2.39 -1.35
N MET A 38 -0.79 2.82 -0.34
CA MET A 38 -0.53 4.04 0.39
C MET A 38 0.36 3.67 1.57
N LEU A 39 1.63 4.06 1.48
CA LEU A 39 2.65 3.65 2.42
C LEU A 39 2.89 4.75 3.44
N ILE A 40 2.57 4.48 4.69
CA ILE A 40 2.66 5.48 5.74
C ILE A 40 4.10 5.77 6.07
N GLU A 41 4.48 7.04 6.04
CA GLU A 41 5.83 7.45 6.36
C GLU A 41 6.00 7.45 7.87
N SER A 42 6.92 6.65 8.37
CA SER A 42 7.09 6.48 9.81
C SER A 42 8.47 5.93 10.03
N ASP A 43 9.46 6.68 9.62
CA ASP A 43 10.83 6.21 9.62
C ASP A 43 11.59 6.50 10.89
N GLY A 44 12.62 5.74 11.11
CA GLY A 44 13.65 6.11 12.09
C GLY A 44 13.28 5.90 13.54
N THR A 45 12.27 5.13 13.85
CA THR A 45 11.95 4.85 15.23
C THR A 45 12.24 3.39 15.53
N ALA A 46 12.33 3.05 16.79
CA ALA A 46 12.56 1.67 17.20
C ALA A 46 11.44 0.77 16.70
N LYS A 47 10.23 1.30 16.59
CA LYS A 47 9.09 0.53 16.19
C LYS A 47 9.00 0.45 14.66
N ASN A 48 9.58 1.39 13.95
CA ASN A 48 9.54 1.43 12.51
C ASN A 48 10.94 1.65 11.97
N PRO A 49 11.80 0.64 12.03
CA PRO A 49 13.21 0.80 11.68
C PRO A 49 13.52 0.94 10.19
N LEU A 50 12.61 0.53 9.33
CA LEU A 50 12.88 0.60 7.91
C LEU A 50 12.40 1.93 7.35
N SER A 51 13.19 2.55 6.49
CA SER A 51 12.80 3.81 5.87
C SER A 51 11.66 3.56 4.88
N VAL A 52 11.00 4.62 4.46
CA VAL A 52 9.92 4.50 3.50
C VAL A 52 10.48 3.99 2.18
N ASP A 53 11.70 4.40 1.82
CA ASP A 53 12.31 3.93 0.57
C ASP A 53 12.63 2.46 0.63
N GLN A 54 13.12 1.98 1.76
CA GLN A 54 13.43 0.57 1.91
C GLN A 54 12.16 -0.27 1.83
N ARG A 55 11.10 0.19 2.48
CA ARG A 55 9.83 -0.54 2.45
C ARG A 55 9.24 -0.54 1.06
N ALA A 56 9.29 0.61 0.37
CA ALA A 56 8.77 0.71 -0.99
C ALA A 56 9.52 -0.21 -1.94
N SER A 57 10.86 -0.21 -1.85
CA SER A 57 11.66 -1.07 -2.71
C SER A 57 11.35 -2.54 -2.49
N PHE A 58 11.19 -2.93 -1.25
CA PHE A 58 10.90 -4.32 -0.95
C PHE A 58 9.54 -4.73 -1.52
N ILE A 59 8.53 -3.85 -1.42
CA ILE A 59 7.21 -4.13 -1.95
C ILE A 59 7.27 -4.27 -3.47
N VAL A 60 7.95 -3.34 -4.13
CA VAL A 60 8.06 -3.38 -5.59
C VAL A 60 8.75 -4.67 -6.02
N GLU A 61 9.87 -5.01 -5.39
CA GLU A 61 10.58 -6.23 -5.77
C GLU A 61 9.73 -7.46 -5.57
N THR A 62 9.01 -7.51 -4.46
CA THR A 62 8.18 -8.67 -4.16
C THR A 62 7.07 -8.83 -5.19
N LEU A 63 6.38 -7.76 -5.50
CA LEU A 63 5.24 -7.85 -6.42
C LEU A 63 5.68 -8.04 -7.87
N VAL A 64 6.80 -7.46 -8.25
CA VAL A 64 7.33 -7.68 -9.59
C VAL A 64 7.74 -9.15 -9.75
N ARG A 65 8.30 -9.74 -8.69
CA ARG A 65 8.66 -11.13 -8.73
C ARG A 65 7.43 -12.02 -8.86
N GLU A 66 6.27 -11.54 -8.37
CA GLU A 66 5.03 -12.28 -8.50
C GLU A 66 4.38 -12.07 -9.88
N GLY A 67 4.93 -11.24 -10.73
CA GLY A 67 4.42 -11.04 -12.08
C GLY A 67 3.66 -9.76 -12.32
N TYR A 68 3.60 -8.86 -11.32
CA TYR A 68 2.87 -7.61 -11.50
C TYR A 68 3.81 -6.53 -12.04
N VAL A 69 3.25 -5.54 -12.72
CA VAL A 69 4.04 -4.50 -13.37
C VAL A 69 3.85 -3.18 -12.63
N TYR A 70 4.96 -2.64 -12.12
CA TYR A 70 4.93 -1.41 -11.34
C TYR A 70 4.47 -0.26 -12.24
N LYS A 71 3.62 0.57 -11.70
CA LYS A 71 3.01 1.73 -12.35
C LYS A 71 1.95 1.39 -13.40
N THR A 72 1.77 0.11 -13.69
CA THR A 72 0.69 -0.34 -14.54
C THR A 72 -0.35 -1.08 -13.70
N ASP A 73 0.10 -2.04 -12.92
CA ASP A 73 -0.78 -2.85 -12.09
C ASP A 73 -0.90 -2.29 -10.69
N PHE A 74 0.13 -1.65 -10.21
CA PHE A 74 0.14 -1.05 -8.88
C PHE A 74 1.10 0.13 -8.83
N GLU A 75 0.89 0.98 -7.84
CA GLU A 75 1.78 2.11 -7.61
C GLU A 75 1.84 2.35 -6.11
N ILE A 76 2.99 2.83 -5.61
CA ILE A 76 3.16 3.12 -4.20
C ILE A 76 3.13 4.62 -4.02
N MET A 77 2.28 5.06 -3.08
CA MET A 77 2.17 6.47 -2.76
C MET A 77 2.52 6.66 -1.28
N PRO A 78 3.62 7.32 -0.97
CA PRO A 78 3.92 7.61 0.43
C PRO A 78 2.91 8.62 0.96
N VAL A 79 2.45 8.42 2.18
CA VAL A 79 1.51 9.34 2.82
C VAL A 79 2.03 9.72 4.20
N PRO A 80 1.75 10.94 4.66
CA PRO A 80 2.27 11.38 5.94
C PRO A 80 1.74 10.56 7.10
N ASN A 81 2.56 10.41 8.12
CA ASN A 81 2.15 9.66 9.29
C ASN A 81 0.93 10.28 9.98
N ILE A 82 0.76 11.57 9.87
CA ILE A 82 -0.37 12.24 10.50
C ILE A 82 -1.69 11.76 9.93
N VAL A 83 -1.64 11.30 8.72
CA VAL A 83 -2.82 10.76 8.08
C VAL A 83 -3.26 9.51 8.81
N ALA A 84 -2.33 8.69 9.22
CA ALA A 84 -2.65 7.49 9.96
C ALA A 84 -3.22 7.82 11.32
N LEU A 85 -2.75 8.86 11.92
CA LEU A 85 -3.23 9.23 13.23
C LEU A 85 -4.68 9.69 13.20
N SER A 86 -5.05 10.43 12.20
CA SER A 86 -6.40 10.91 12.16
C SER A 86 -7.32 9.90 11.59
N SER A 87 -6.84 8.85 11.08
CA SER A 87 -7.63 8.06 10.34
C SER A 87 -8.40 7.16 11.02
N GLY A 88 -8.13 6.84 12.01
CA GLY A 88 -8.89 5.98 12.59
C GLY A 88 -10.12 5.91 11.82
N LYS A 89 -10.46 6.84 11.08
CA LYS A 89 -11.61 6.84 10.50
C LYS A 89 -11.69 7.11 9.14
N THR A 90 -11.50 6.83 8.41
CA THR A 90 -11.97 6.99 7.20
C THR A 90 -11.92 8.18 6.47
N THR A 91 -11.01 8.89 6.78
CA THR A 91 -10.80 10.05 6.10
C THR A 91 -10.58 9.78 4.66
N TYR A 92 -10.27 8.58 4.29
CA TYR A 92 -10.00 8.30 2.96
C TYR A 92 -11.06 7.51 2.34
N LYS A 93 -12.23 7.76 2.66
CA LYS A 93 -13.20 7.16 2.17
C LYS A 93 -13.26 7.40 0.78
N MET A 94 -13.02 6.69 -0.01
CA MET A 94 -13.11 6.90 -1.34
C MET A 94 -14.19 6.07 -1.87
N THR A 95 -14.50 6.22 -3.10
CA THR A 95 -15.52 5.42 -3.71
C THR A 95 -14.98 4.06 -4.05
N HIS A 96 -13.76 3.76 -3.68
CA HIS A 96 -13.13 2.49 -3.96
C HIS A 96 -13.04 1.65 -2.71
N LYS A 97 -12.84 0.38 -2.88
CA LYS A 97 -12.60 -0.51 -1.77
C LYS A 97 -11.27 -0.15 -1.14
N SER A 98 -11.21 -0.16 0.16
CA SER A 98 -10.00 0.19 0.89
C SER A 98 -9.62 -0.92 1.83
N ILE A 99 -8.35 -1.23 1.89
CA ILE A 99 -7.79 -2.22 2.80
C ILE A 99 -6.78 -1.51 3.66
N GLU A 100 -6.94 -1.57 4.99
CA GLU A 100 -6.03 -0.91 5.91
C GLU A 100 -5.21 -1.93 6.67
N ASP A 101 -3.93 -1.62 6.87
CA ASP A 101 -3.05 -2.46 7.65
C ASP A 101 -2.24 -1.54 8.54
N GLU A 102 -2.37 -1.73 9.85
CA GLU A 102 -1.70 -0.88 10.80
C GLU A 102 -0.35 -1.35 11.24
N GLU A 103 0.17 -2.42 10.73
CA GLU A 103 1.49 -2.88 11.11
C GLU A 103 2.60 -2.09 10.51
#